data_3301be008af25356edc36166a7038109
#
_entry.id   3301be008af25356edc36166a7038109
#
_cell.length_a   1.000
_cell.length_b   1.000
_cell.length_c   1.000
_cell.angle_alpha   90.00
_cell.angle_beta   90.00
_cell.angle_gamma   90.00
#
_symmetry.space_group_name_H-M   'P 1'
#
loop_
_entity.id
_entity.type
_entity.pdbx_description
1 polymer ?
#
loop_
_entity_poly.entity_id
_entity_poly.type
_entity_poly.pdbx_seq_one_letter_code
_entity_poly.pdbx_strand_id
1 'polypeptide(L)'
;MSGLVTGRHYKTGRPVEVSLAGGVISAVTELPEHPSMAEWPWLAPGLIDVQVNGGWGLDLNTLPLTPDTVSALSRRLLERGVTGYCPTLITNGEPQLAQAASAIAAAVRRDAAAGAAVLGIHLEGPFLSPEDGPRGAHPKEHIRPPDWDAFLRWQEAAEGLIRIVTVSPEWPEAPDFISRCRAAGVIVSIGHTAATPEQIREAVAAGAAMSTHLGNGTHLILPRHPNYVWEQLAADELYGCMIADGQHLPPSLLKVILRTKQNRAILVSDAVSLSGMPAGAYRLHIGGEVVLTGEGRLHLAGSPGLLAGSTMMLPDQAAYLVRTGLARLDEALDYASVHPARLLGLDQAAGLAAGAPADLIRFRLNAGAFEGIECWKHGRKLPHGSGNGNGNSHVVGG
;
A
#
# COMPACT_ATOMS: atom_id res chain seq x y z
N MET A 1 -14.85 -11.37 22.88
CA MET A 1 -14.99 -10.12 23.67
C MET A 1 -16.06 -9.29 22.98
N SER A 2 -16.92 -8.65 23.75
CA SER A 2 -17.85 -7.65 23.28
C SER A 2 -17.31 -6.27 23.64
N GLY A 3 -17.51 -5.27 22.80
CA GLY A 3 -17.05 -3.91 23.01
C GLY A 3 -17.94 -2.91 22.28
N LEU A 4 -17.91 -1.65 22.72
CA LEU A 4 -18.59 -0.54 22.07
C LEU A 4 -17.56 0.51 21.69
N VAL A 5 -17.69 1.07 20.49
CA VAL A 5 -16.82 2.14 20.00
C VAL A 5 -17.71 3.24 19.44
N THR A 6 -17.54 4.47 19.98
CA THR A 6 -18.32 5.62 19.53
C THR A 6 -17.45 6.60 18.76
N GLY A 7 -18.05 7.27 17.79
CA GLY A 7 -17.37 8.27 16.97
C GLY A 7 -18.29 8.83 15.89
N ARG A 8 -17.73 9.66 15.01
CA ARG A 8 -18.42 10.12 13.80
C ARG A 8 -18.17 9.14 12.67
N HIS A 9 -19.22 8.66 12.05
CA HIS A 9 -19.11 7.78 10.88
C HIS A 9 -18.42 8.50 9.72
N TYR A 10 -17.32 7.96 9.20
CA TYR A 10 -16.46 8.62 8.20
C TYR A 10 -17.18 9.03 6.91
N LYS A 11 -18.26 8.32 6.51
CA LYS A 11 -19.03 8.65 5.29
C LYS A 11 -20.12 9.68 5.56
N THR A 12 -20.87 9.53 6.66
CA THR A 12 -22.07 10.35 6.90
C THR A 12 -21.79 11.54 7.79
N GLY A 13 -20.69 11.52 8.55
CA GLY A 13 -20.39 12.50 9.60
C GLY A 13 -21.31 12.41 10.82
N ARG A 14 -22.29 11.49 10.82
CA ARG A 14 -23.23 11.31 11.94
C ARG A 14 -22.58 10.58 13.11
N PRO A 15 -23.05 10.85 14.35
CA PRO A 15 -22.57 10.12 15.51
C PRO A 15 -23.08 8.68 15.44
N VAL A 16 -22.18 7.73 15.69
CA VAL A 16 -22.51 6.31 15.69
C VAL A 16 -21.88 5.60 16.87
N GLU A 17 -22.55 4.53 17.29
CA GLU A 17 -22.04 3.50 18.16
C GLU A 17 -21.87 2.21 17.35
N VAL A 18 -20.67 1.66 17.38
CA VAL A 18 -20.33 0.40 16.72
C VAL A 18 -20.17 -0.67 17.79
N SER A 19 -21.04 -1.67 17.75
CA SER A 19 -21.00 -2.83 18.63
C SER A 19 -20.09 -3.89 18.03
N LEU A 20 -19.17 -4.42 18.83
CA LEU A 20 -18.20 -5.44 18.44
C LEU A 20 -18.49 -6.73 19.17
N ALA A 21 -18.52 -7.85 18.44
CA ALA A 21 -18.67 -9.19 19.02
C ALA A 21 -17.96 -10.24 18.16
N GLY A 22 -17.22 -11.15 18.80
CA GLY A 22 -16.58 -12.27 18.08
C GLY A 22 -15.56 -11.88 17.01
N GLY A 23 -14.99 -10.67 17.08
CA GLY A 23 -14.03 -10.18 16.08
C GLY A 23 -14.67 -9.49 14.87
N VAL A 24 -16.00 -9.35 14.85
CA VAL A 24 -16.76 -8.67 13.81
C VAL A 24 -17.58 -7.51 14.37
N ILE A 25 -17.99 -6.60 13.50
CA ILE A 25 -18.98 -5.57 13.80
C ILE A 25 -20.34 -6.26 13.87
N SER A 26 -20.98 -6.24 15.04
CA SER A 26 -22.32 -6.83 15.21
C SER A 26 -23.44 -5.86 14.86
N ALA A 27 -23.24 -4.56 15.09
CA ALA A 27 -24.19 -3.51 14.73
C ALA A 27 -23.49 -2.16 14.57
N VAL A 28 -24.08 -1.29 13.74
CA VAL A 28 -23.74 0.14 13.65
C VAL A 28 -25.04 0.91 13.89
N THR A 29 -25.11 1.63 14.99
CA THR A 29 -26.32 2.34 15.42
C THR A 29 -26.06 3.85 15.36
N GLU A 30 -26.88 4.59 14.62
CA GLU A 30 -26.84 6.06 14.65
C GLU A 30 -27.30 6.54 16.04
N LEU A 31 -26.58 7.49 16.58
CA LEU A 31 -26.90 8.14 17.83
C LEU A 31 -27.59 9.50 17.55
N PRO A 32 -28.40 10.00 18.51
CA PRO A 32 -28.94 11.36 18.40
C PRO A 32 -27.81 12.39 18.22
N GLU A 33 -28.11 13.45 17.47
CA GLU A 33 -27.21 14.58 17.33
C GLU A 33 -26.94 15.23 18.70
N HIS A 34 -25.69 15.58 18.95
CA HIS A 34 -25.25 16.23 20.17
C HIS A 34 -24.49 17.53 19.85
N PRO A 35 -24.66 18.63 20.61
CA PRO A 35 -24.01 19.91 20.35
C PRO A 35 -22.47 19.82 20.22
N SER A 36 -21.81 18.93 20.97
CA SER A 36 -20.37 18.70 20.89
C SER A 36 -19.95 17.70 19.82
N MET A 37 -20.86 17.25 18.95
CA MET A 37 -20.59 16.21 17.95
C MET A 37 -19.42 16.58 17.01
N ALA A 38 -19.23 17.87 16.73
CA ALA A 38 -18.13 18.33 15.89
C ALA A 38 -16.74 17.99 16.45
N GLU A 39 -16.62 17.81 17.78
CA GLU A 39 -15.40 17.46 18.49
C GLU A 39 -15.16 15.95 18.58
N TRP A 40 -16.16 15.14 18.21
CA TRP A 40 -16.01 13.69 18.27
C TRP A 40 -15.01 13.18 17.24
N PRO A 41 -14.20 12.17 17.62
CA PRO A 41 -13.27 11.55 16.67
C PRO A 41 -14.03 10.86 15.54
N TRP A 42 -13.41 10.80 14.37
CA TRP A 42 -13.90 10.02 13.25
C TRP A 42 -13.68 8.52 13.50
N LEU A 43 -14.60 7.72 13.02
CA LEU A 43 -14.56 6.26 13.07
C LEU A 43 -14.65 5.71 11.65
N ALA A 44 -13.69 4.89 11.27
CA ALA A 44 -13.55 4.34 9.92
C ALA A 44 -13.06 2.89 9.98
N PRO A 45 -13.15 2.13 8.85
CA PRO A 45 -12.45 0.86 8.72
C PRO A 45 -10.95 1.04 8.88
N GLY A 46 -10.26 0.02 9.38
CA GLY A 46 -8.81 0.00 9.43
C GLY A 46 -8.20 0.06 8.03
N LEU A 47 -7.03 0.68 7.90
CA LEU A 47 -6.38 0.87 6.61
C LEU A 47 -5.73 -0.42 6.12
N ILE A 48 -5.65 -0.57 4.80
CA ILE A 48 -5.01 -1.69 4.10
C ILE A 48 -4.02 -1.13 3.10
N ASP A 49 -2.75 -1.53 3.23
CA ASP A 49 -1.66 -1.12 2.36
C ASP A 49 -1.12 -2.31 1.56
N VAL A 50 -1.33 -2.31 0.25
CA VAL A 50 -0.95 -3.45 -0.59
C VAL A 50 0.48 -3.36 -1.15
N GLN A 51 1.26 -2.34 -0.72
CA GLN A 51 2.66 -2.18 -1.10
C GLN A 51 3.46 -1.47 0.00
N VAL A 52 4.22 -2.24 0.78
CA VAL A 52 5.07 -1.75 1.87
C VAL A 52 6.42 -2.44 1.83
N ASN A 53 7.49 -1.68 1.64
CA ASN A 53 8.88 -2.16 1.62
C ASN A 53 9.56 -2.07 2.99
N GLY A 54 9.06 -1.21 3.88
CA GLY A 54 9.62 -1.02 5.21
C GLY A 54 9.12 0.24 5.92
N GLY A 55 9.78 0.59 7.02
CA GLY A 55 9.53 1.80 7.80
C GLY A 55 10.30 1.79 9.12
N TRP A 56 10.58 2.96 9.67
CA TRP A 56 11.24 3.13 10.98
C TRP A 56 12.57 2.39 11.11
N GLY A 57 13.35 2.31 10.02
CA GLY A 57 14.61 1.58 9.98
C GLY A 57 14.46 0.07 9.74
N LEU A 58 13.23 -0.44 9.68
CA LEU A 58 12.93 -1.85 9.37
C LEU A 58 12.76 -2.00 7.86
N ASP A 59 13.54 -2.88 7.26
CA ASP A 59 13.59 -3.07 5.80
C ASP A 59 13.28 -4.53 5.46
N LEU A 60 12.28 -4.75 4.62
CA LEU A 60 11.89 -6.10 4.18
C LEU A 60 12.81 -6.65 3.07
N ASN A 61 13.63 -5.79 2.49
CA ASN A 61 14.49 -6.12 1.35
C ASN A 61 15.99 -6.13 1.70
N THR A 62 16.35 -5.81 2.94
CA THR A 62 17.70 -6.05 3.47
C THR A 62 17.84 -7.52 3.90
N LEU A 63 18.80 -8.22 3.31
CA LEU A 63 18.96 -9.66 3.46
C LEU A 63 20.19 -10.03 4.33
N PRO A 64 20.10 -11.13 5.11
CA PRO A 64 18.93 -12.02 5.24
C PRO A 64 17.80 -11.34 6.03
N LEU A 65 16.57 -11.42 5.49
CA LEU A 65 15.39 -10.93 6.22
C LEU A 65 15.12 -11.85 7.42
N THR A 66 14.74 -11.28 8.56
CA THR A 66 14.38 -12.03 9.75
C THR A 66 12.88 -11.95 10.05
N PRO A 67 12.27 -12.99 10.64
CA PRO A 67 10.89 -12.94 11.10
C PRO A 67 10.62 -11.80 12.09
N ASP A 68 11.61 -11.45 12.94
CA ASP A 68 11.50 -10.39 13.93
C ASP A 68 11.36 -9.01 13.27
N THR A 69 12.04 -8.76 12.16
CA THR A 69 11.88 -7.54 11.36
C THR A 69 10.44 -7.37 10.88
N VAL A 70 9.85 -8.44 10.33
CA VAL A 70 8.45 -8.45 9.85
C VAL A 70 7.49 -8.22 11.01
N SER A 71 7.69 -8.90 12.14
CA SER A 71 6.87 -8.75 13.35
C SER A 71 6.92 -7.33 13.92
N ALA A 72 8.12 -6.73 13.96
CA ALA A 72 8.30 -5.35 14.43
C ALA A 72 7.61 -4.35 13.51
N LEU A 73 7.76 -4.51 12.18
CA LEU A 73 7.08 -3.65 11.19
C LEU A 73 5.55 -3.77 11.30
N SER A 74 5.02 -5.00 11.45
CA SER A 74 3.59 -5.23 11.62
C SER A 74 3.02 -4.47 12.83
N ARG A 75 3.72 -4.48 13.97
CA ARG A 75 3.30 -3.71 15.17
C ARG A 75 3.28 -2.22 14.89
N ARG A 76 4.32 -1.67 14.25
CA ARG A 76 4.39 -0.25 13.89
C ARG A 76 3.27 0.18 12.94
N LEU A 77 2.96 -0.64 11.94
CA LEU A 77 1.87 -0.37 11.01
C LEU A 77 0.50 -0.39 11.73
N LEU A 78 0.26 -1.35 12.61
CA LEU A 78 -0.94 -1.43 13.43
C LEU A 78 -1.10 -0.19 14.34
N GLU A 79 -0.01 0.32 14.94
CA GLU A 79 0.00 1.56 15.73
C GLU A 79 -0.40 2.79 14.89
N ARG A 80 -0.18 2.74 13.58
CA ARG A 80 -0.56 3.79 12.62
C ARG A 80 -1.92 3.56 11.97
N GLY A 81 -2.69 2.53 12.42
CA GLY A 81 -4.01 2.26 11.89
C GLY A 81 -4.03 1.45 10.59
N VAL A 82 -2.89 0.96 10.13
CA VAL A 82 -2.79 0.02 9.01
C VAL A 82 -3.05 -1.38 9.57
N THR A 83 -4.30 -1.84 9.49
CA THR A 83 -4.76 -3.11 10.06
C THR A 83 -4.47 -4.30 9.18
N GLY A 84 -4.12 -4.06 7.92
CA GLY A 84 -3.72 -5.09 6.99
C GLY A 84 -2.69 -4.55 6.00
N TYR A 85 -1.69 -5.35 5.62
CA TYR A 85 -0.72 -4.92 4.62
C TYR A 85 -0.14 -6.10 3.84
N CYS A 86 0.43 -5.80 2.67
CA CYS A 86 1.21 -6.74 1.89
C CYS A 86 2.71 -6.35 1.99
N PRO A 87 3.52 -7.09 2.79
CA PRO A 87 4.97 -6.94 2.72
C PRO A 87 5.45 -7.15 1.29
N THR A 88 6.23 -6.18 0.79
CA THR A 88 6.64 -6.14 -0.61
C THR A 88 8.10 -6.56 -0.73
N LEU A 89 8.32 -7.60 -1.52
CA LEU A 89 9.65 -8.09 -1.89
C LEU A 89 9.96 -7.62 -3.30
N ILE A 90 11.01 -6.82 -3.43
CA ILE A 90 11.45 -6.28 -4.72
C ILE A 90 12.40 -7.24 -5.44
N THR A 91 12.64 -6.96 -6.71
CA THR A 91 13.56 -7.72 -7.57
C THR A 91 14.86 -8.11 -6.86
N ASN A 92 15.16 -9.40 -6.84
CA ASN A 92 16.40 -9.96 -6.30
C ASN A 92 16.68 -11.34 -6.93
N GLY A 93 17.81 -11.96 -6.58
CA GLY A 93 18.14 -13.34 -6.95
C GLY A 93 17.14 -14.34 -6.38
N GLU A 94 17.00 -15.48 -7.04
CA GLU A 94 16.03 -16.51 -6.66
C GLU A 94 16.18 -17.02 -5.22
N PRO A 95 17.41 -17.37 -4.74
CA PRO A 95 17.59 -17.80 -3.35
C PRO A 95 17.25 -16.71 -2.33
N GLN A 96 17.51 -15.46 -2.67
CA GLN A 96 17.23 -14.29 -1.82
C GLN A 96 15.72 -14.07 -1.66
N LEU A 97 14.98 -14.13 -2.76
CA LEU A 97 13.52 -14.05 -2.74
C LEU A 97 12.88 -15.18 -1.94
N ALA A 98 13.36 -16.42 -2.14
CA ALA A 98 12.90 -17.57 -1.37
C ALA A 98 13.18 -17.41 0.13
N GLN A 99 14.38 -16.92 0.51
CA GLN A 99 14.75 -16.68 1.91
C GLN A 99 13.84 -15.61 2.54
N ALA A 100 13.61 -14.49 1.84
CA ALA A 100 12.78 -13.41 2.35
C ALA A 100 11.30 -13.84 2.48
N ALA A 101 10.77 -14.55 1.49
CA ALA A 101 9.41 -15.11 1.52
C ALA A 101 9.23 -16.08 2.70
N SER A 102 10.19 -16.97 2.93
CA SER A 102 10.19 -17.91 4.07
C SER A 102 10.24 -17.18 5.42
N ALA A 103 11.00 -16.08 5.52
CA ALA A 103 11.06 -15.26 6.74
C ALA A 103 9.71 -14.60 7.06
N ILE A 104 9.01 -14.09 6.02
CA ILE A 104 7.66 -13.53 6.19
C ILE A 104 6.68 -14.61 6.63
N ALA A 105 6.69 -15.79 5.98
CA ALA A 105 5.83 -16.92 6.36
C ALA A 105 6.07 -17.35 7.80
N ALA A 106 7.35 -17.42 8.22
CA ALA A 106 7.71 -17.74 9.59
C ALA A 106 7.21 -16.68 10.60
N ALA A 107 7.25 -15.39 10.25
CA ALA A 107 6.69 -14.32 11.10
C ALA A 107 5.18 -14.47 11.25
N VAL A 108 4.45 -14.66 10.16
CA VAL A 108 2.99 -14.86 10.16
C VAL A 108 2.59 -16.04 11.04
N ARG A 109 3.33 -17.11 11.02
CA ARG A 109 3.05 -18.32 11.82
C ARG A 109 3.37 -18.15 13.30
N ARG A 110 4.42 -17.38 13.65
CA ARG A 110 4.97 -17.32 15.01
C ARG A 110 4.52 -16.11 15.82
N ASP A 111 4.14 -15.02 15.16
CA ASP A 111 3.84 -13.74 15.81
C ASP A 111 2.39 -13.32 15.55
N ALA A 112 1.65 -13.05 16.63
CA ALA A 112 0.23 -12.71 16.54
C ALA A 112 -0.04 -11.40 15.78
N ALA A 113 0.85 -10.40 15.87
CA ALA A 113 0.68 -9.13 15.17
C ALA A 113 0.93 -9.32 13.67
N ALA A 114 2.00 -10.03 13.29
CA ALA A 114 2.27 -10.37 11.89
C ALA A 114 1.16 -11.26 11.30
N GLY A 115 0.73 -12.30 12.02
CA GLY A 115 -0.36 -13.19 11.59
C GLY A 115 -1.70 -12.50 11.44
N ALA A 116 -1.94 -11.41 12.19
CA ALA A 116 -3.16 -10.62 12.07
C ALA A 116 -3.08 -9.55 10.97
N ALA A 117 -1.90 -8.97 10.71
CA ALA A 117 -1.74 -7.81 9.83
C ALA A 117 -1.28 -8.16 8.40
N VAL A 118 -0.49 -9.24 8.21
CA VAL A 118 -0.02 -9.64 6.88
C VAL A 118 -1.15 -10.30 6.11
N LEU A 119 -1.56 -9.69 4.99
CA LEU A 119 -2.65 -10.18 4.12
C LEU A 119 -2.15 -11.05 2.98
N GLY A 120 -0.86 -11.11 2.79
CA GLY A 120 -0.14 -11.83 1.75
C GLY A 120 1.07 -11.03 1.30
N ILE A 121 1.97 -11.66 0.55
CA ILE A 121 3.19 -11.03 0.02
C ILE A 121 2.87 -10.38 -1.32
N HIS A 122 3.37 -9.17 -1.54
CA HIS A 122 3.46 -8.56 -2.86
C HIS A 122 4.88 -8.79 -3.40
N LEU A 123 4.99 -9.58 -4.47
CA LEU A 123 6.26 -9.80 -5.17
C LEU A 123 6.39 -8.77 -6.29
N GLU A 124 7.22 -7.75 -6.10
CA GLU A 124 7.45 -6.69 -7.08
C GLU A 124 8.69 -7.00 -7.93
N GLY A 125 8.47 -7.73 -8.99
CA GLY A 125 9.54 -8.29 -9.81
C GLY A 125 9.95 -9.72 -9.36
N PRO A 126 10.93 -10.35 -10.03
CA PRO A 126 11.87 -9.80 -11.01
C PRO A 126 11.37 -9.73 -12.47
N PHE A 127 10.12 -9.95 -12.73
CA PHE A 127 9.52 -10.04 -14.05
C PHE A 127 9.17 -8.66 -14.63
N LEU A 128 10.08 -7.69 -14.48
CA LEU A 128 9.92 -6.29 -14.84
C LEU A 128 10.62 -5.96 -16.15
N SER A 129 10.46 -4.73 -16.65
CA SER A 129 11.21 -4.22 -17.78
C SER A 129 12.71 -4.13 -17.49
N PRO A 130 13.59 -4.54 -18.40
CA PRO A 130 15.02 -4.31 -18.29
C PRO A 130 15.44 -2.89 -18.72
N GLU A 131 14.51 -2.09 -19.28
CA GLU A 131 14.78 -0.75 -19.79
C GLU A 131 14.98 0.27 -18.67
N ASP A 132 15.95 1.16 -18.86
CA ASP A 132 16.15 2.27 -17.94
C ASP A 132 14.93 3.23 -17.98
N GLY A 133 14.55 3.72 -16.83
CA GLY A 133 13.28 4.43 -16.63
C GLY A 133 12.22 3.49 -16.05
N PRO A 134 11.57 2.64 -16.86
CA PRO A 134 10.61 1.64 -16.37
C PRO A 134 11.16 0.76 -15.26
N ARG A 135 12.39 0.27 -15.40
CA ARG A 135 13.05 -0.56 -14.38
C ARG A 135 13.13 0.14 -13.01
N GLY A 136 13.20 1.45 -12.98
CA GLY A 136 13.38 2.19 -11.73
C GLY A 136 14.69 1.80 -11.03
N ALA A 137 14.62 1.61 -9.71
CA ALA A 137 15.76 1.24 -8.87
C ALA A 137 16.00 -0.28 -8.79
N HIS A 138 15.21 -1.11 -9.48
CA HIS A 138 15.38 -2.56 -9.46
C HIS A 138 16.72 -3.00 -10.07
N PRO A 139 17.48 -3.93 -9.43
CA PRO A 139 18.79 -4.38 -9.94
C PRO A 139 18.62 -5.12 -11.27
N LYS A 140 19.27 -4.59 -12.31
CA LYS A 140 19.12 -5.06 -13.70
C LYS A 140 19.56 -6.52 -13.89
N GLU A 141 20.57 -6.95 -13.14
CA GLU A 141 21.14 -8.29 -13.18
C GLU A 141 20.17 -9.40 -12.74
N HIS A 142 19.10 -9.03 -12.05
CA HIS A 142 18.06 -9.97 -11.58
C HIS A 142 16.78 -9.89 -12.39
N ILE A 143 16.63 -8.90 -13.28
CA ILE A 143 15.46 -8.77 -14.15
C ILE A 143 15.46 -9.92 -15.16
N ARG A 144 14.30 -10.56 -15.32
CA ARG A 144 14.13 -11.69 -16.25
C ARG A 144 12.68 -11.84 -16.70
N PRO A 145 12.44 -12.62 -17.79
CA PRO A 145 11.09 -12.97 -18.20
C PRO A 145 10.30 -13.70 -17.12
N PRO A 146 8.96 -13.64 -17.13
CA PRO A 146 8.11 -14.44 -16.27
C PRO A 146 8.43 -15.93 -16.38
N ASP A 147 8.65 -16.56 -15.22
CA ASP A 147 8.98 -17.97 -15.09
C ASP A 147 8.08 -18.60 -14.03
N TRP A 148 7.16 -19.46 -14.50
CA TRP A 148 6.17 -20.09 -13.63
C TRP A 148 6.79 -21.03 -12.59
N ASP A 149 7.81 -21.81 -13.00
CA ASP A 149 8.43 -22.77 -12.11
C ASP A 149 9.24 -22.06 -11.00
N ALA A 150 9.89 -20.96 -11.34
CA ALA A 150 10.54 -20.11 -10.32
C ALA A 150 9.50 -19.50 -9.37
N PHE A 151 8.37 -19.00 -9.91
CA PHE A 151 7.28 -18.48 -9.08
C PHE A 151 6.73 -19.54 -8.12
N LEU A 152 6.56 -20.78 -8.57
CA LEU A 152 6.09 -21.88 -7.71
C LEU A 152 7.08 -22.17 -6.57
N ARG A 153 8.39 -22.15 -6.83
CA ARG A 153 9.39 -22.30 -5.76
C ARG A 153 9.33 -21.19 -4.71
N TRP A 154 9.09 -19.95 -5.13
CA TRP A 154 8.88 -18.84 -4.17
C TRP A 154 7.55 -18.97 -3.44
N GLN A 155 6.50 -19.41 -4.12
CA GLN A 155 5.19 -19.62 -3.50
C GLN A 155 5.26 -20.75 -2.44
N GLU A 156 6.03 -21.80 -2.71
CA GLU A 156 6.32 -22.86 -1.72
C GLU A 156 7.10 -22.30 -0.53
N ALA A 157 8.18 -21.54 -0.77
CA ALA A 157 8.95 -20.89 0.29
C ALA A 157 8.12 -19.91 1.12
N ALA A 158 7.15 -19.24 0.49
CA ALA A 158 6.18 -18.35 1.11
C ALA A 158 5.02 -19.08 1.82
N GLU A 159 4.99 -20.40 1.83
CA GLU A 159 3.86 -21.21 2.37
C GLU A 159 2.50 -20.78 1.76
N GLY A 160 2.49 -20.40 0.46
CA GLY A 160 1.27 -19.98 -0.24
C GLY A 160 0.89 -18.50 -0.04
N LEU A 161 1.71 -17.69 0.61
CA LEU A 161 1.37 -16.31 0.96
C LEU A 161 1.56 -15.29 -0.16
N ILE A 162 2.16 -15.61 -1.32
CA ILE A 162 2.24 -14.64 -2.43
C ILE A 162 0.82 -14.41 -2.98
N ARG A 163 0.31 -13.21 -2.80
CA ARG A 163 -1.05 -12.80 -3.21
C ARG A 163 -1.05 -11.84 -4.37
N ILE A 164 0.02 -11.06 -4.53
CA ILE A 164 0.17 -10.08 -5.60
C ILE A 164 1.54 -10.29 -6.26
N VAL A 165 1.59 -10.22 -7.58
CA VAL A 165 2.84 -10.19 -8.34
C VAL A 165 2.81 -9.07 -9.37
N THR A 166 3.84 -8.22 -9.37
CA THR A 166 4.02 -7.17 -10.37
C THR A 166 4.83 -7.71 -11.54
N VAL A 167 4.30 -7.51 -12.74
CA VAL A 167 4.86 -8.02 -14.00
C VAL A 167 4.86 -6.92 -15.05
N SER A 168 5.91 -6.87 -15.87
CA SER A 168 5.89 -6.13 -17.13
C SER A 168 5.32 -7.02 -18.24
N PRO A 169 4.22 -6.64 -18.88
CA PRO A 169 3.64 -7.44 -19.97
C PRO A 169 4.39 -7.36 -21.30
N GLU A 170 5.52 -6.71 -21.37
CA GLU A 170 6.37 -6.66 -22.58
C GLU A 170 7.01 -8.01 -22.95
N TRP A 171 7.08 -8.93 -21.99
CA TRP A 171 7.63 -10.27 -22.18
C TRP A 171 6.64 -11.19 -22.92
N PRO A 172 7.12 -11.96 -23.90
CA PRO A 172 6.24 -12.91 -24.63
C PRO A 172 5.54 -13.93 -23.72
N GLU A 173 6.16 -14.29 -22.59
CA GLU A 173 5.64 -15.23 -21.60
C GLU A 173 4.55 -14.65 -20.70
N ALA A 174 4.39 -13.33 -20.69
CA ALA A 174 3.54 -12.63 -19.72
C ALA A 174 2.06 -13.05 -19.81
N PRO A 175 1.40 -13.19 -20.98
CA PRO A 175 -0.01 -13.57 -21.03
C PRO A 175 -0.29 -14.96 -20.42
N ASP A 176 0.57 -15.96 -20.69
CA ASP A 176 0.43 -17.31 -20.10
C ASP A 176 0.67 -17.26 -18.59
N PHE A 177 1.72 -16.58 -18.15
CA PHE A 177 2.03 -16.42 -16.73
C PHE A 177 0.88 -15.73 -15.98
N ILE A 178 0.32 -14.64 -16.52
CA ILE A 178 -0.81 -13.91 -15.94
C ILE A 178 -2.03 -14.83 -15.81
N SER A 179 -2.34 -15.60 -16.84
CA SER A 179 -3.45 -16.55 -16.82
C SER A 179 -3.29 -17.62 -15.75
N ARG A 180 -2.08 -18.16 -15.56
CA ARG A 180 -1.76 -19.13 -14.50
C ARG A 180 -1.86 -18.52 -13.12
N CYS A 181 -1.34 -17.30 -12.91
CA CYS A 181 -1.48 -16.58 -11.66
C CYS A 181 -2.95 -16.39 -11.27
N ARG A 182 -3.77 -15.92 -12.22
CA ARG A 182 -5.21 -15.76 -12.03
C ARG A 182 -5.88 -17.08 -11.64
N ALA A 183 -5.57 -18.17 -12.33
CA ALA A 183 -6.11 -19.50 -12.02
C ALA A 183 -5.71 -19.99 -10.64
N ALA A 184 -4.52 -19.61 -10.16
CA ALA A 184 -4.02 -19.87 -8.81
C ALA A 184 -4.51 -18.91 -7.74
N GLY A 185 -5.37 -17.93 -8.06
CA GLY A 185 -5.89 -16.93 -7.13
C GLY A 185 -4.87 -15.85 -6.75
N VAL A 186 -3.83 -15.66 -7.56
CA VAL A 186 -2.81 -14.62 -7.39
C VAL A 186 -3.16 -13.42 -8.28
N ILE A 187 -3.19 -12.25 -7.69
CA ILE A 187 -3.47 -10.98 -8.38
C ILE A 187 -2.22 -10.56 -9.15
N VAL A 188 -2.38 -10.30 -10.44
CA VAL A 188 -1.29 -9.74 -11.24
C VAL A 188 -1.48 -8.24 -11.38
N SER A 189 -0.40 -7.51 -11.08
CA SER A 189 -0.28 -6.07 -11.23
C SER A 189 0.65 -5.75 -12.39
N ILE A 190 0.27 -4.79 -13.23
CA ILE A 190 1.12 -4.23 -14.28
C ILE A 190 1.95 -3.11 -13.66
N GLY A 191 3.27 -3.18 -13.77
CA GLY A 191 4.16 -2.15 -13.28
C GLY A 191 5.57 -2.26 -13.84
N HIS A 192 6.36 -1.20 -13.72
CA HIS A 192 7.74 -1.17 -14.18
C HIS A 192 7.87 -1.69 -15.63
N THR A 193 7.11 -1.08 -16.54
CA THR A 193 6.88 -1.64 -17.88
C THR A 193 7.21 -0.65 -19.01
N ALA A 194 7.75 -1.20 -20.11
CA ALA A 194 7.88 -0.56 -21.41
C ALA A 194 6.88 -1.15 -22.43
N ALA A 195 5.87 -1.87 -21.98
CA ALA A 195 4.91 -2.57 -22.83
C ALA A 195 4.18 -1.65 -23.81
N THR A 196 3.86 -2.17 -24.97
CA THR A 196 2.97 -1.48 -25.93
C THR A 196 1.52 -1.48 -25.44
N PRO A 197 0.67 -0.60 -25.95
CA PRO A 197 -0.76 -0.64 -25.67
C PRO A 197 -1.42 -1.98 -25.91
N GLU A 198 -1.00 -2.68 -26.96
CA GLU A 198 -1.48 -4.02 -27.31
C GLU A 198 -1.16 -5.01 -26.20
N GLN A 199 0.09 -5.02 -25.73
CA GLN A 199 0.55 -5.88 -24.64
C GLN A 199 -0.17 -5.58 -23.32
N ILE A 200 -0.49 -4.32 -23.03
CA ILE A 200 -1.33 -3.96 -21.87
C ILE A 200 -2.72 -4.58 -22.00
N ARG A 201 -3.37 -4.45 -23.18
CA ARG A 201 -4.68 -5.03 -23.43
C ARG A 201 -4.68 -6.57 -23.35
N GLU A 202 -3.65 -7.21 -23.87
CA GLU A 202 -3.44 -8.66 -23.77
C GLU A 202 -3.28 -9.11 -22.32
N ALA A 203 -2.52 -8.36 -21.51
CA ALA A 203 -2.35 -8.63 -20.09
C ALA A 203 -3.67 -8.52 -19.32
N VAL A 204 -4.48 -7.48 -19.60
CA VAL A 204 -5.82 -7.32 -19.03
C VAL A 204 -6.73 -8.48 -19.42
N ALA A 205 -6.76 -8.86 -20.70
CA ALA A 205 -7.54 -10.01 -21.19
C ALA A 205 -7.10 -11.33 -20.54
N ALA A 206 -5.79 -11.51 -20.29
CA ALA A 206 -5.24 -12.66 -19.56
C ALA A 206 -5.60 -12.67 -18.06
N GLY A 207 -5.96 -11.52 -17.48
CA GLY A 207 -6.45 -11.42 -16.12
C GLY A 207 -5.64 -10.54 -15.18
N ALA A 208 -4.77 -9.67 -15.70
CA ALA A 208 -4.19 -8.61 -14.89
C ALA A 208 -5.31 -7.73 -14.29
N ALA A 209 -5.22 -7.41 -13.01
CA ALA A 209 -6.30 -6.76 -12.27
C ALA A 209 -5.89 -5.44 -11.61
N MET A 210 -4.60 -5.07 -11.67
CA MET A 210 -4.08 -3.95 -10.91
C MET A 210 -2.94 -3.27 -11.68
N SER A 211 -2.71 -1.98 -11.43
CA SER A 211 -1.51 -1.23 -11.83
C SER A 211 -0.72 -0.86 -10.58
N THR A 212 0.55 -1.20 -10.55
CA THR A 212 1.49 -0.86 -9.46
C THR A 212 1.84 0.62 -9.57
N HIS A 213 1.65 1.40 -8.49
CA HIS A 213 1.96 2.84 -8.36
C HIS A 213 1.89 3.60 -9.71
N LEU A 214 0.70 3.56 -10.35
CA LEU A 214 0.43 4.08 -11.69
C LEU A 214 1.00 5.49 -11.89
N GLY A 215 1.81 5.65 -12.94
CA GLY A 215 2.53 6.89 -13.25
C GLY A 215 3.97 6.93 -12.74
N ASN A 216 4.40 5.94 -11.94
CA ASN A 216 5.79 5.73 -11.51
C ASN A 216 6.37 4.48 -12.20
N GLY A 217 7.69 4.28 -12.13
CA GLY A 217 8.34 3.20 -12.88
C GLY A 217 8.11 3.32 -14.39
N THR A 218 8.32 4.52 -14.95
CA THR A 218 8.05 4.86 -16.34
C THR A 218 9.26 5.55 -16.98
N HIS A 219 9.28 5.63 -18.31
CA HIS A 219 10.25 6.48 -19.01
C HIS A 219 10.05 7.95 -18.64
N LEU A 220 11.13 8.71 -18.53
CA LEU A 220 11.09 10.16 -18.32
C LEU A 220 10.49 10.91 -19.54
N ILE A 221 10.62 10.33 -20.72
CA ILE A 221 10.06 10.84 -21.98
C ILE A 221 9.23 9.72 -22.59
N LEU A 222 7.93 9.96 -22.74
CA LEU A 222 6.98 9.03 -23.33
C LEU A 222 6.53 9.52 -24.71
N PRO A 223 6.24 8.60 -25.65
CA PRO A 223 5.52 8.94 -26.85
C PRO A 223 4.21 9.67 -26.49
N ARG A 224 3.85 10.69 -27.29
CA ARG A 224 2.60 11.43 -27.06
C ARG A 224 1.41 10.50 -27.08
N HIS A 225 1.31 9.70 -28.12
CA HIS A 225 0.27 8.70 -28.38
C HIS A 225 0.82 7.62 -29.30
N PRO A 226 0.53 6.33 -29.03
CA PRO A 226 -0.01 5.76 -27.81
C PRO A 226 1.08 5.57 -26.74
N ASN A 227 0.71 5.34 -25.49
CA ASN A 227 1.64 4.90 -24.44
C ASN A 227 0.93 4.11 -23.33
N TYR A 228 1.71 3.34 -22.59
CA TYR A 228 1.21 2.41 -21.56
C TYR A 228 0.56 3.10 -20.35
N VAL A 229 0.80 4.38 -20.11
CA VAL A 229 0.12 5.10 -19.01
C VAL A 229 -1.34 5.35 -19.36
N TRP A 230 -1.60 5.80 -20.62
CA TRP A 230 -2.96 6.00 -21.09
C TRP A 230 -3.76 4.71 -21.15
N GLU A 231 -3.14 3.60 -21.62
CA GLU A 231 -3.82 2.30 -21.68
C GLU A 231 -4.18 1.78 -20.30
N GLN A 232 -3.29 1.88 -19.31
CA GLN A 232 -3.59 1.49 -17.94
C GLN A 232 -4.68 2.38 -17.30
N LEU A 233 -4.66 3.68 -17.59
CA LEU A 233 -5.72 4.61 -17.13
C LEU A 233 -7.07 4.25 -17.75
N ALA A 234 -7.09 3.91 -19.04
CA ALA A 234 -8.32 3.62 -19.79
C ALA A 234 -8.89 2.22 -19.49
N ALA A 235 -8.08 1.27 -19.01
CA ALA A 235 -8.56 -0.08 -18.68
C ALA A 235 -9.40 -0.05 -17.40
N ASP A 236 -10.73 -0.17 -17.57
CA ASP A 236 -11.69 -0.13 -16.45
C ASP A 236 -11.55 -1.33 -15.51
N GLU A 237 -10.99 -2.45 -15.99
CA GLU A 237 -10.74 -3.67 -15.23
C GLU A 237 -9.64 -3.49 -14.17
N LEU A 238 -8.66 -2.62 -14.44
CA LEU A 238 -7.51 -2.43 -13.58
C LEU A 238 -7.82 -1.52 -12.38
N TYR A 239 -7.50 -2.00 -11.19
CA TYR A 239 -7.33 -1.13 -10.04
C TYR A 239 -6.06 -0.27 -10.22
N GLY A 240 -6.17 1.04 -10.05
CA GLY A 240 -5.04 1.95 -10.13
C GLY A 240 -4.46 2.24 -8.75
N CYS A 241 -3.31 1.65 -8.43
CA CYS A 241 -2.59 2.01 -7.21
C CYS A 241 -1.80 3.30 -7.43
N MET A 242 -1.77 4.17 -6.42
CA MET A 242 -1.08 5.46 -6.51
C MET A 242 -0.41 5.83 -5.20
N ILE A 243 0.73 6.49 -5.30
CA ILE A 243 1.45 7.12 -4.19
C ILE A 243 1.03 8.59 -4.13
N ALA A 244 0.34 8.99 -3.06
CA ALA A 244 -0.18 10.36 -2.90
C ALA A 244 0.60 11.13 -1.83
N ASP A 245 1.91 11.16 -1.94
CA ASP A 245 2.81 11.84 -1.00
C ASP A 245 3.18 13.28 -1.41
N GLY A 246 2.66 13.75 -2.55
CA GLY A 246 2.98 15.08 -3.11
C GLY A 246 4.36 15.20 -3.73
N GLN A 247 5.13 14.10 -3.79
CA GLN A 247 6.48 14.04 -4.34
C GLN A 247 6.54 13.19 -5.62
N HIS A 248 5.87 12.02 -5.61
CA HIS A 248 5.89 11.06 -6.71
C HIS A 248 4.99 11.49 -7.86
N LEU A 249 3.79 11.99 -7.56
CA LEU A 249 2.80 12.38 -8.56
C LEU A 249 2.36 13.82 -8.36
N PRO A 250 2.29 14.62 -9.43
CA PRO A 250 1.71 15.96 -9.35
C PRO A 250 0.20 15.86 -9.06
N PRO A 251 -0.40 16.86 -8.38
CA PRO A 251 -1.83 16.88 -8.08
C PRO A 251 -2.73 16.71 -9.31
N SER A 252 -2.31 17.17 -10.47
CA SER A 252 -3.02 17.01 -11.74
C SER A 252 -3.16 15.53 -12.15
N LEU A 253 -2.07 14.73 -12.02
CA LEU A 253 -2.11 13.32 -12.36
C LEU A 253 -2.90 12.52 -11.32
N LEU A 254 -2.72 12.80 -10.02
CA LEU A 254 -3.56 12.21 -8.97
C LEU A 254 -5.05 12.44 -9.26
N LYS A 255 -5.42 13.67 -9.64
CA LYS A 255 -6.80 14.01 -10.00
C LYS A 255 -7.32 13.20 -11.20
N VAL A 256 -6.48 12.97 -12.22
CA VAL A 256 -6.85 12.16 -13.38
C VAL A 256 -7.06 10.70 -12.96
N ILE A 257 -6.12 10.12 -12.20
CA ILE A 257 -6.23 8.73 -11.70
C ILE A 257 -7.52 8.57 -10.88
N LEU A 258 -7.78 9.45 -9.92
CA LEU A 258 -8.95 9.38 -9.06
C LEU A 258 -10.25 9.44 -9.85
N ARG A 259 -10.34 10.33 -10.84
CA ARG A 259 -11.53 10.50 -11.69
C ARG A 259 -11.75 9.31 -12.64
N THR A 260 -10.67 8.74 -13.15
CA THR A 260 -10.74 7.65 -14.11
C THR A 260 -11.00 6.32 -13.39
N LYS A 261 -10.28 6.06 -12.30
CA LYS A 261 -10.38 4.78 -11.57
C LYS A 261 -11.50 4.71 -10.54
N GLN A 262 -11.98 5.84 -10.04
CA GLN A 262 -13.13 5.92 -9.14
C GLN A 262 -13.06 4.89 -7.98
N ASN A 263 -14.00 3.93 -7.97
CA ASN A 263 -14.06 2.86 -6.97
C ASN A 263 -12.99 1.76 -7.14
N ARG A 264 -12.08 1.91 -8.10
CA ARG A 264 -10.89 1.09 -8.32
C ARG A 264 -9.58 1.84 -8.05
N ALA A 265 -9.65 3.09 -7.59
CA ALA A 265 -8.47 3.80 -7.12
C ALA A 265 -8.05 3.24 -5.75
N ILE A 266 -6.76 2.97 -5.58
CA ILE A 266 -6.16 2.45 -4.33
C ILE A 266 -4.97 3.33 -3.95
N LEU A 267 -4.92 3.77 -2.69
CA LEU A 267 -3.71 4.35 -2.10
C LEU A 267 -2.75 3.24 -1.67
N VAL A 268 -1.48 3.41 -1.99
CA VAL A 268 -0.38 2.60 -1.47
C VAL A 268 0.69 3.51 -0.90
N SER A 269 1.31 3.10 0.20
CA SER A 269 2.42 3.90 0.72
C SER A 269 3.66 3.76 -0.12
N ASP A 270 3.91 2.57 -0.61
CA ASP A 270 5.20 2.19 -1.19
C ASP A 270 6.37 2.64 -0.29
N ALA A 271 6.11 2.58 1.02
CA ALA A 271 6.99 3.09 2.06
C ALA A 271 8.26 2.26 2.13
N VAL A 272 9.40 2.94 2.19
CA VAL A 272 10.71 2.32 2.39
C VAL A 272 11.15 2.39 3.84
N SER A 273 12.25 1.72 4.20
CA SER A 273 12.77 1.64 5.58
C SER A 273 13.01 3.01 6.23
N LEU A 274 13.25 4.06 5.44
CA LEU A 274 13.47 5.43 5.96
C LEU A 274 12.19 6.18 6.29
N SER A 275 11.02 5.64 6.02
CA SER A 275 9.74 6.22 6.46
C SER A 275 9.69 6.31 7.98
N GLY A 276 9.42 7.50 8.51
CA GLY A 276 9.41 7.76 9.96
C GLY A 276 10.80 7.92 10.59
N MET A 277 11.88 7.97 9.80
CA MET A 277 13.23 8.26 10.26
C MET A 277 13.51 9.78 10.24
N PRO A 278 14.47 10.28 11.03
CA PRO A 278 14.90 11.67 10.98
C PRO A 278 15.46 12.06 9.60
N ALA A 279 15.38 13.33 9.23
CA ALA A 279 16.07 13.87 8.05
C ALA A 279 17.58 13.67 8.17
N GLY A 280 18.24 13.33 7.04
CA GLY A 280 19.68 13.07 7.03
C GLY A 280 20.15 12.35 5.77
N ALA A 281 21.44 12.10 5.71
CA ALA A 281 22.06 11.26 4.69
C ALA A 281 22.09 9.80 5.18
N TYR A 282 21.69 8.88 4.30
CA TYR A 282 21.62 7.45 4.59
C TYR A 282 22.24 6.65 3.45
N ARG A 283 22.52 5.39 3.72
CA ARG A 283 22.95 4.44 2.71
C ARG A 283 21.97 3.26 2.70
N LEU A 284 21.31 3.07 1.57
CA LEU A 284 20.42 1.93 1.34
C LEU A 284 21.11 0.87 0.47
N HIS A 285 20.68 -0.38 0.57
CA HIS A 285 21.17 -1.46 -0.29
C HIS A 285 20.72 -1.24 -1.75
N ILE A 286 19.59 -0.56 -1.96
CA ILE A 286 19.10 -0.11 -3.26
C ILE A 286 19.17 1.41 -3.32
N GLY A 287 19.66 1.95 -4.44
CA GLY A 287 19.86 3.39 -4.61
C GLY A 287 21.17 3.94 -4.00
N GLY A 288 21.89 3.19 -3.16
CA GLY A 288 23.16 3.59 -2.57
C GLY A 288 23.03 4.73 -1.57
N GLU A 289 23.75 5.85 -1.81
CA GLU A 289 23.65 7.04 -0.94
C GLU A 289 22.40 7.86 -1.27
N VAL A 290 21.59 8.13 -0.26
CA VAL A 290 20.33 8.85 -0.36
C VAL A 290 20.23 9.95 0.69
N VAL A 291 19.42 10.96 0.42
CA VAL A 291 19.15 12.06 1.33
C VAL A 291 17.65 12.11 1.61
N LEU A 292 17.29 12.02 2.90
CA LEU A 292 15.94 12.28 3.39
C LEU A 292 15.89 13.73 3.86
N THR A 293 15.08 14.56 3.22
CA THR A 293 14.92 15.97 3.57
C THR A 293 13.96 16.17 4.75
N GLY A 294 13.95 17.36 5.33
CA GLY A 294 13.02 17.73 6.42
C GLY A 294 11.55 17.71 6.00
N GLU A 295 11.28 17.87 4.70
CA GLU A 295 9.94 17.81 4.11
C GLU A 295 9.51 16.36 3.74
N GLY A 296 10.33 15.37 4.07
CA GLY A 296 10.05 13.96 3.80
C GLY A 296 10.35 13.52 2.36
N ARG A 297 11.08 14.32 1.57
CA ARG A 297 11.53 13.91 0.23
C ARG A 297 12.77 13.03 0.34
N LEU A 298 12.71 11.83 -0.23
CA LEU A 298 13.84 10.90 -0.33
C LEU A 298 14.34 10.87 -1.76
N HIS A 299 15.62 11.20 -1.96
CA HIS A 299 16.23 11.22 -3.29
C HIS A 299 17.67 10.68 -3.29
N LEU A 300 18.17 10.30 -4.44
CA LEU A 300 19.57 9.89 -4.61
C LEU A 300 20.51 11.08 -4.31
N ALA A 301 21.58 10.87 -3.53
CA ALA A 301 22.50 11.94 -3.15
C ALA A 301 23.15 12.60 -4.37
N GLY A 302 23.52 11.81 -5.40
CA GLY A 302 24.13 12.29 -6.65
C GLY A 302 23.12 12.81 -7.68
N SER A 303 21.82 12.68 -7.47
CA SER A 303 20.76 13.04 -8.42
C SER A 303 19.48 13.47 -7.71
N PRO A 304 19.42 14.70 -7.17
CA PRO A 304 18.27 15.15 -6.37
C PRO A 304 16.91 15.14 -7.10
N GLY A 305 16.92 15.07 -8.43
CA GLY A 305 15.73 14.93 -9.25
C GLY A 305 15.10 13.53 -9.22
N LEU A 306 15.84 12.50 -8.79
CA LEU A 306 15.39 11.11 -8.77
C LEU A 306 15.02 10.68 -7.34
N LEU A 307 13.77 10.27 -7.16
CA LEU A 307 13.29 9.74 -5.91
C LEU A 307 13.86 8.34 -5.65
N ALA A 308 14.03 7.99 -4.37
CA ALA A 308 14.52 6.71 -3.89
C ALA A 308 13.48 5.96 -3.03
N GLY A 309 12.19 6.13 -3.35
CA GLY A 309 11.04 5.57 -2.64
C GLY A 309 10.26 6.61 -1.83
N SER A 310 9.10 6.19 -1.33
CA SER A 310 8.22 7.03 -0.52
C SER A 310 8.57 6.93 0.96
N THR A 311 8.44 8.02 1.69
CA THR A 311 8.61 8.07 3.14
C THR A 311 7.32 8.43 3.87
N MET A 312 6.23 8.64 3.13
CA MET A 312 4.93 8.98 3.69
C MET A 312 4.08 7.73 3.88
N MET A 313 3.70 7.45 5.11
CA MET A 313 2.84 6.30 5.43
C MET A 313 1.41 6.49 4.92
N LEU A 314 0.67 5.39 4.76
CA LEU A 314 -0.67 5.38 4.17
C LEU A 314 -1.67 6.36 4.82
N PRO A 315 -1.78 6.48 6.17
CA PRO A 315 -2.70 7.45 6.77
C PRO A 315 -2.33 8.90 6.44
N ASP A 316 -1.04 9.20 6.30
CA ASP A 316 -0.57 10.55 5.98
C ASP A 316 -0.84 10.90 4.50
N GLN A 317 -0.78 9.91 3.59
CA GLN A 317 -1.18 10.06 2.20
C GLN A 317 -2.69 10.28 2.06
N ALA A 318 -3.53 9.54 2.81
CA ALA A 318 -4.96 9.79 2.85
C ALA A 318 -5.28 11.21 3.36
N ALA A 319 -4.59 11.64 4.42
CA ALA A 319 -4.68 13.00 4.94
C ALA A 319 -4.22 14.07 3.92
N TYR A 320 -3.18 13.77 3.12
CA TYR A 320 -2.73 14.65 2.03
C TYR A 320 -3.82 14.88 0.98
N LEU A 321 -4.51 13.83 0.53
CA LEU A 321 -5.61 13.96 -0.43
C LEU A 321 -6.74 14.85 0.11
N VAL A 322 -7.07 14.71 1.40
CA VAL A 322 -8.10 15.53 2.06
C VAL A 322 -7.64 16.99 2.17
N ARG A 323 -6.42 17.22 2.66
CA ARG A 323 -5.86 18.57 2.86
C ARG A 323 -5.75 19.36 1.55
N THR A 324 -5.41 18.67 0.47
CA THR A 324 -5.26 19.31 -0.86
C THR A 324 -6.56 19.41 -1.64
N GLY A 325 -7.68 18.91 -1.10
CA GLY A 325 -8.98 18.93 -1.76
C GLY A 325 -9.06 18.00 -2.99
N LEU A 326 -8.14 17.04 -3.11
CA LEU A 326 -8.15 16.04 -4.18
C LEU A 326 -9.21 14.97 -3.95
N ALA A 327 -9.53 14.68 -2.68
CA ALA A 327 -10.58 13.77 -2.28
C ALA A 327 -11.29 14.27 -1.01
N ARG A 328 -12.54 13.86 -0.82
CA ARG A 328 -13.23 14.00 0.46
C ARG A 328 -12.67 12.95 1.44
N LEU A 329 -12.96 13.15 2.74
CA LEU A 329 -12.50 12.23 3.79
C LEU A 329 -12.96 10.78 3.54
N ASP A 330 -14.22 10.60 3.20
CA ASP A 330 -14.80 9.28 2.93
C ASP A 330 -14.16 8.59 1.72
N GLU A 331 -13.89 9.34 0.66
CA GLU A 331 -13.21 8.85 -0.54
C GLU A 331 -11.76 8.45 -0.23
N ALA A 332 -11.00 9.32 0.44
CA ALA A 332 -9.60 9.05 0.79
C ALA A 332 -9.45 7.80 1.67
N LEU A 333 -10.38 7.61 2.62
CA LEU A 333 -10.41 6.43 3.46
C LEU A 333 -10.87 5.17 2.71
N ASP A 334 -11.82 5.28 1.79
CA ASP A 334 -12.20 4.14 0.94
C ASP A 334 -11.05 3.71 0.01
N TYR A 335 -10.26 4.63 -0.53
CA TYR A 335 -9.06 4.32 -1.32
C TYR A 335 -7.98 3.57 -0.51
N ALA A 336 -7.94 3.79 0.79
CA ALA A 336 -6.98 3.17 1.70
C ALA A 336 -7.55 2.00 2.52
N SER A 337 -8.81 1.59 2.33
CA SER A 337 -9.44 0.52 3.13
C SER A 337 -10.38 -0.35 2.30
N VAL A 338 -11.52 0.17 1.89
CA VAL A 338 -12.58 -0.58 1.20
C VAL A 338 -12.15 -1.06 -0.19
N HIS A 339 -11.44 -0.23 -0.95
CA HIS A 339 -11.03 -0.58 -2.31
C HIS A 339 -9.94 -1.66 -2.32
N PRO A 340 -8.84 -1.56 -1.54
CA PRO A 340 -7.88 -2.66 -1.46
C PRO A 340 -8.48 -3.93 -0.86
N ALA A 341 -9.41 -3.82 0.10
CA ALA A 341 -10.13 -4.99 0.61
C ALA A 341 -10.95 -5.70 -0.49
N ARG A 342 -11.61 -4.92 -1.35
CA ARG A 342 -12.35 -5.47 -2.50
C ARG A 342 -11.45 -6.16 -3.50
N LEU A 343 -10.30 -5.55 -3.83
CA LEU A 343 -9.29 -6.18 -4.70
C LEU A 343 -8.82 -7.52 -4.13
N LEU A 344 -8.56 -7.58 -2.82
CA LEU A 344 -8.09 -8.78 -2.13
C LEU A 344 -9.21 -9.79 -1.81
N GLY A 345 -10.49 -9.48 -2.08
CA GLY A 345 -11.62 -10.34 -1.77
C GLY A 345 -11.87 -10.51 -0.27
N LEU A 346 -11.62 -9.47 0.53
CA LEU A 346 -11.78 -9.48 1.99
C LEU A 346 -13.16 -8.96 2.41
N ASP A 347 -13.73 -9.51 3.48
CA ASP A 347 -15.01 -9.08 4.08
C ASP A 347 -14.97 -7.60 4.54
N GLN A 348 -13.78 -7.04 4.81
CA GLN A 348 -13.59 -5.63 5.14
C GLN A 348 -14.03 -4.68 4.01
N ALA A 349 -14.24 -5.18 2.78
CA ALA A 349 -14.83 -4.43 1.68
C ALA A 349 -16.26 -3.93 1.98
N ALA A 350 -16.94 -4.48 2.96
CA ALA A 350 -18.23 -3.98 3.47
C ALA A 350 -18.09 -2.63 4.19
N GLY A 351 -16.86 -2.23 4.56
CA GLY A 351 -16.60 -0.99 5.28
C GLY A 351 -17.05 -1.03 6.74
N LEU A 352 -17.60 0.08 7.25
CA LEU A 352 -18.10 0.16 8.62
C LEU A 352 -19.57 -0.33 8.64
N ALA A 353 -19.76 -1.64 8.53
CA ALA A 353 -21.09 -2.28 8.47
C ALA A 353 -21.15 -3.56 9.32
N ALA A 354 -22.36 -3.97 9.71
CA ALA A 354 -22.56 -5.22 10.40
C ALA A 354 -22.09 -6.41 9.54
N GLY A 355 -21.39 -7.36 10.17
CA GLY A 355 -20.77 -8.51 9.51
C GLY A 355 -19.33 -8.28 9.06
N ALA A 356 -18.89 -7.02 8.88
CA ALA A 356 -17.49 -6.72 8.55
C ALA A 356 -16.55 -7.06 9.72
N PRO A 357 -15.27 -7.40 9.45
CA PRO A 357 -14.27 -7.54 10.50
C PRO A 357 -14.19 -6.28 11.38
N ALA A 358 -14.05 -6.49 12.69
CA ALA A 358 -13.92 -5.40 13.64
C ALA A 358 -12.48 -4.82 13.64
N ASP A 359 -12.00 -4.48 12.44
CA ASP A 359 -10.75 -3.81 12.16
C ASP A 359 -11.07 -2.34 11.92
N LEU A 360 -10.81 -1.50 12.91
CA LEU A 360 -11.28 -0.11 12.96
C LEU A 360 -10.17 0.85 13.31
N ILE A 361 -10.29 2.08 12.84
CA ILE A 361 -9.53 3.21 13.32
C ILE A 361 -10.46 4.30 13.86
N ARG A 362 -10.02 4.97 14.90
CA ARG A 362 -10.63 6.18 15.43
C ARG A 362 -9.57 7.27 15.54
N PHE A 363 -9.85 8.45 15.01
CA PHE A 363 -8.86 9.52 14.90
C PHE A 363 -9.52 10.91 14.89
N ARG A 364 -8.73 11.97 15.13
CA ARG A 364 -9.13 13.35 14.92
C ARG A 364 -8.54 13.86 13.61
N LEU A 365 -9.31 14.68 12.91
CA LEU A 365 -8.83 15.38 11.72
C LEU A 365 -8.56 16.83 12.08
N ASN A 366 -7.28 17.18 12.24
CA ASN A 366 -6.83 18.53 12.58
C ASN A 366 -5.90 19.06 11.49
N ALA A 367 -6.18 20.25 10.96
CA ALA A 367 -5.38 20.88 9.91
C ALA A 367 -5.03 19.94 8.73
N GLY A 368 -5.90 18.98 8.44
CA GLY A 368 -5.69 17.99 7.38
C GLY A 368 -4.69 16.87 7.75
N ALA A 369 -4.44 16.64 9.03
CA ALA A 369 -3.69 15.50 9.54
C ALA A 369 -4.59 14.57 10.37
N PHE A 370 -4.31 13.27 10.33
CA PHE A 370 -4.95 12.30 11.21
C PHE A 370 -4.15 12.19 12.52
N GLU A 371 -4.78 12.60 13.61
CA GLU A 371 -4.13 12.65 14.93
C GLU A 371 -4.80 11.70 15.92
N GLY A 372 -4.00 11.22 16.88
CA GLY A 372 -4.50 10.36 17.95
C GLY A 372 -5.14 9.08 17.43
N ILE A 373 -4.53 8.44 16.43
CA ILE A 373 -5.08 7.23 15.83
C ILE A 373 -5.13 6.13 16.88
N GLU A 374 -6.32 5.66 17.18
CA GLU A 374 -6.58 4.45 17.95
C GLU A 374 -6.97 3.35 16.97
N CYS A 375 -6.49 2.14 17.19
CA CYS A 375 -6.68 1.01 16.29
C CYS A 375 -7.32 -0.18 17.02
N TRP A 376 -8.25 -0.85 16.35
CA TRP A 376 -8.80 -2.13 16.74
C TRP A 376 -8.50 -3.16 15.67
N LYS A 377 -8.04 -4.32 16.09
CA LYS A 377 -7.83 -5.49 15.25
C LYS A 377 -8.63 -6.66 15.81
N HIS A 378 -9.52 -7.25 14.97
CA HIS A 378 -10.44 -8.30 15.39
C HIS A 378 -11.24 -7.93 16.67
N GLY A 379 -11.68 -6.68 16.75
CA GLY A 379 -12.45 -6.15 17.89
C GLY A 379 -11.66 -5.89 19.17
N ARG A 380 -10.34 -6.07 19.15
CA ARG A 380 -9.47 -5.74 20.29
C ARG A 380 -8.81 -4.39 20.05
N LYS A 381 -8.97 -3.46 20.98
CA LYS A 381 -8.21 -2.21 20.96
C LYS A 381 -6.73 -2.52 21.17
N LEU A 382 -5.90 -2.03 20.26
CA LEU A 382 -4.46 -2.17 20.38
C LEU A 382 -3.90 -1.13 21.36
N PRO A 383 -2.82 -1.46 22.09
CA PRO A 383 -2.16 -0.48 22.93
C PRO A 383 -1.63 0.68 22.07
N HIS A 384 -1.79 1.91 22.54
CA HIS A 384 -1.09 3.04 21.94
C HIS A 384 0.41 2.83 22.11
N GLY A 385 1.16 2.84 21.02
CA GLY A 385 2.60 2.93 21.09
C GLY A 385 2.97 4.22 21.82
N SER A 386 3.74 4.12 22.89
CA SER A 386 4.38 5.29 23.54
C SER A 386 5.51 5.80 22.65
N GLY A 387 5.18 6.14 21.41
CA GLY A 387 6.10 6.75 20.46
C GLY A 387 6.21 8.24 20.75
N ASN A 388 7.38 8.72 21.12
CA ASN A 388 7.75 10.12 21.06
C ASN A 388 7.53 10.63 19.63
N GLY A 389 6.31 11.08 19.35
CA GLY A 389 5.95 11.77 18.14
C GLY A 389 6.46 13.20 18.23
N ASN A 390 7.70 13.46 17.87
CA ASN A 390 8.06 14.77 17.38
C ASN A 390 7.43 14.95 15.99
N GLY A 391 6.14 15.22 16.01
CA GLY A 391 5.45 15.78 14.86
C GLY A 391 5.93 17.20 14.67
N ASN A 392 6.90 17.42 13.82
CA ASN A 392 7.17 18.73 13.26
C ASN A 392 5.97 19.13 12.39
N SER A 393 5.01 19.81 13.01
CA SER A 393 4.01 20.59 12.29
C SER A 393 4.72 21.79 11.66
N HIS A 394 5.24 21.62 10.45
CA HIS A 394 5.65 22.77 9.66
C HIS A 394 4.42 23.40 9.02
N VAL A 395 3.95 24.47 9.67
CA VAL A 395 3.10 25.48 9.05
C VAL A 395 3.96 26.15 7.96
N VAL A 396 3.65 25.89 6.72
CA VAL A 396 4.16 26.68 5.61
C VAL A 396 3.33 27.95 5.57
N GLY A 397 3.92 29.04 6.07
CA GLY A 397 3.40 30.37 5.89
C GLY A 397 3.90 30.99 4.59
N GLY A 398 2.99 31.63 3.85
CA GLY A 398 3.25 32.57 2.77
C GLY A 398 3.27 31.98 1.38
#